data_aae9ad805a7e9478cbc9a3c028046f0b
#
_entry.id   aae9ad805a7e9478cbc9a3c028046f0b
#
_cell.length_a   1.000
_cell.length_b   1.000
_cell.length_c   1.000
_cell.angle_alpha   90.00
_cell.angle_beta   90.00
_cell.angle_gamma   90.00
#
_symmetry.space_group_name_H-M   'P 1'
#
loop_
_entity.id
_entity.type
_entity.pdbx_description
1 polymer ?
#
loop_
_entity_poly.entity_id
_entity_poly.type
_entity_poly.pdbx_seq_one_letter_code
_entity_poly.pdbx_strand_id
1 'polypeptide(L)'
;MMRRYRGLALVALGACTVIATGAAFQQQQQQQEEVRFIGNGRFLSSAVRVGSTLYLSGQLGLSGERGIQPETRTAMENIKRLLEENGATMDDVVKCTVFLADFAEWGAMNEIYAPYFAKHRPARSAVAVSGMAGNARVEIECMAVIGARNAPAD
;
A
#
# COMPACT_ATOMS: atom_id res chain seq x y z
N MET A 1 17.26 -58.84 39.46
CA MET A 1 16.46 -57.71 39.96
C MET A 1 16.81 -56.44 39.20
N MET A 2 16.37 -56.32 37.93
CA MET A 2 16.57 -55.16 37.11
C MET A 2 15.50 -55.08 36.00
N ARG A 3 14.39 -54.49 36.32
CA ARG A 3 13.33 -54.11 35.34
C ARG A 3 12.48 -53.02 36.00
N ARG A 4 12.71 -51.79 35.65
CA ARG A 4 11.78 -50.66 35.78
C ARG A 4 12.57 -49.38 35.54
N TYR A 5 12.62 -48.83 34.33
CA TYR A 5 12.85 -47.42 33.96
C TYR A 5 12.90 -47.29 32.43
N ARG A 6 11.84 -47.77 31.73
CA ARG A 6 11.71 -47.53 30.28
C ARG A 6 10.41 -46.79 29.90
N GLY A 7 9.66 -46.31 30.86
CA GLY A 7 8.34 -45.74 30.61
C GLY A 7 8.23 -44.20 30.73
N LEU A 8 9.22 -43.52 31.31
CA LEU A 8 9.09 -42.06 31.58
C LEU A 8 9.71 -41.13 30.55
N ALA A 9 10.53 -41.61 29.60
CA ALA A 9 11.20 -40.76 28.64
C ALA A 9 10.35 -40.38 27.41
N LEU A 10 9.29 -41.15 27.12
CA LEU A 10 8.44 -40.90 25.92
C LEU A 10 7.31 -39.89 26.16
N VAL A 11 6.92 -39.64 27.41
CA VAL A 11 5.85 -38.67 27.72
C VAL A 11 6.37 -37.24 27.76
N ALA A 12 7.65 -37.03 28.08
CA ALA A 12 8.23 -35.67 28.12
C ALA A 12 8.48 -35.07 26.72
N LEU A 13 8.77 -35.87 25.70
CA LEU A 13 8.98 -35.35 24.32
C LEU A 13 7.66 -34.96 23.64
N GLY A 14 6.54 -35.61 23.98
CA GLY A 14 5.23 -35.27 23.39
C GLY A 14 4.65 -33.95 23.94
N ALA A 15 4.91 -33.63 25.20
CA ALA A 15 4.40 -32.39 25.82
C ALA A 15 5.12 -31.14 25.32
N CYS A 16 6.43 -31.21 25.04
CA CYS A 16 7.18 -30.07 24.52
C CYS A 16 6.78 -29.69 23.08
N THR A 17 6.45 -30.64 22.22
CA THR A 17 6.06 -30.36 20.82
C THR A 17 4.66 -29.76 20.74
N VAL A 18 3.72 -30.12 21.57
CA VAL A 18 2.36 -29.57 21.60
C VAL A 18 2.35 -28.14 22.15
N ILE A 19 3.20 -27.84 23.13
CA ILE A 19 3.31 -26.47 23.70
C ILE A 19 3.96 -25.51 22.68
N ALA A 20 4.96 -25.95 21.91
CA ALA A 20 5.63 -25.13 20.91
C ALA A 20 4.70 -24.79 19.71
N THR A 21 3.87 -25.74 19.29
CA THR A 21 2.88 -25.51 18.22
C THR A 21 1.73 -24.61 18.69
N GLY A 22 1.30 -24.70 19.92
CA GLY A 22 0.28 -23.83 20.51
C GLY A 22 0.74 -22.38 20.65
N ALA A 23 1.98 -22.15 21.09
CA ALA A 23 2.56 -20.81 21.21
C ALA A 23 2.77 -20.15 19.83
N ALA A 24 3.21 -20.91 18.84
CA ALA A 24 3.35 -20.41 17.46
C ALA A 24 1.99 -20.06 16.84
N PHE A 25 0.95 -20.84 17.11
CA PHE A 25 -0.41 -20.57 16.64
C PHE A 25 -1.03 -19.35 17.34
N GLN A 26 -0.75 -19.13 18.63
CA GLN A 26 -1.18 -17.93 19.37
C GLN A 26 -0.44 -16.67 18.92
N GLN A 27 0.84 -16.76 18.56
CA GLN A 27 1.59 -15.63 17.99
C GLN A 27 1.07 -15.22 16.60
N GLN A 28 0.57 -16.14 15.81
CA GLN A 28 -0.06 -15.83 14.51
C GLN A 28 -1.44 -15.15 14.65
N GLN A 29 -2.17 -15.39 15.72
CA GLN A 29 -3.49 -14.76 15.97
C GLN A 29 -3.40 -13.35 16.58
N GLN A 30 -2.25 -12.94 17.09
CA GLN A 30 -2.04 -11.61 17.71
C GLN A 30 -1.50 -10.54 16.76
N GLN A 31 -1.38 -10.80 15.47
CA GLN A 31 -1.19 -9.71 14.49
C GLN A 31 -2.54 -9.03 14.23
N GLN A 32 -3.08 -8.38 15.27
CA GLN A 32 -4.04 -7.33 15.07
C GLN A 32 -3.37 -6.29 14.16
N GLU A 33 -3.85 -6.17 12.93
CA GLU A 33 -3.27 -5.23 11.96
C GLU A 33 -3.32 -3.84 12.58
N GLU A 34 -2.15 -3.32 12.94
CA GLU A 34 -2.04 -1.98 13.53
C GLU A 34 -2.55 -0.96 12.52
N VAL A 35 -3.56 -0.20 12.90
CA VAL A 35 -4.08 0.91 12.10
C VAL A 35 -3.38 2.20 12.52
N ARG A 36 -2.74 2.88 11.57
CA ARG A 36 -2.06 4.16 11.80
C ARG A 36 -2.57 5.21 10.82
N PHE A 37 -3.04 6.34 11.36
CA PHE A 37 -3.39 7.52 10.60
C PHE A 37 -2.15 8.40 10.44
N ILE A 38 -1.79 8.74 9.20
CA ILE A 38 -0.55 9.43 8.83
C ILE A 38 -0.89 10.84 8.36
N GLY A 39 -0.16 11.80 8.91
CA GLY A 39 -0.45 13.22 8.73
C GLY A 39 -1.52 13.71 9.72
N ASN A 40 -1.57 15.01 9.91
CA ASN A 40 -2.46 15.70 10.85
C ASN A 40 -3.22 16.84 10.16
N GLY A 41 -3.65 16.62 8.94
CA GLY A 41 -4.46 17.58 8.20
C GLY A 41 -5.78 17.89 8.92
N ARG A 42 -6.31 19.10 8.72
CA ARG A 42 -7.54 19.55 9.38
C ARG A 42 -8.76 18.68 9.02
N PHE A 43 -8.78 18.09 7.83
CA PHE A 43 -9.96 17.40 7.29
C PHE A 43 -9.70 15.93 6.96
N LEU A 44 -8.45 15.54 6.73
CA LEU A 44 -8.08 14.19 6.30
C LEU A 44 -6.65 13.83 6.72
N SER A 45 -6.37 12.55 6.81
CA SER A 45 -5.01 12.03 6.90
C SER A 45 -4.37 11.99 5.51
N SER A 46 -3.06 12.19 5.40
CA SER A 46 -2.34 12.03 4.13
C SER A 46 -2.36 10.60 3.64
N ALA A 47 -2.35 9.66 4.59
CA ALA A 47 -2.51 8.23 4.34
C ALA A 47 -3.05 7.52 5.59
N VAL A 48 -3.56 6.31 5.40
CA VAL A 48 -3.88 5.37 6.48
C VAL A 48 -3.12 4.09 6.21
N ARG A 49 -2.40 3.59 7.21
CA ARG A 49 -1.73 2.28 7.18
C ARG A 49 -2.54 1.26 7.95
N VAL A 50 -2.77 0.09 7.36
CA VAL A 50 -3.37 -1.08 8.00
C VAL A 50 -2.44 -2.26 7.73
N GLY A 51 -1.74 -2.71 8.76
CA GLY A 51 -0.71 -3.73 8.60
C GLY A 51 0.37 -3.32 7.58
N SER A 52 0.49 -4.06 6.49
CA SER A 52 1.39 -3.75 5.36
C SER A 52 0.75 -2.85 4.29
N THR A 53 -0.55 -2.58 4.35
CA THR A 53 -1.25 -1.81 3.33
C THR A 53 -1.27 -0.31 3.66
N LEU A 54 -0.91 0.51 2.69
CA LEU A 54 -1.03 1.97 2.71
C LEU A 54 -2.17 2.41 1.78
N TYR A 55 -3.11 3.15 2.33
CA TYR A 55 -4.18 3.85 1.61
C TYR A 55 -3.80 5.33 1.54
N LEU A 56 -3.43 5.83 0.39
CA LEU A 56 -3.08 7.24 0.20
C LEU A 56 -4.34 8.04 -0.10
N SER A 57 -4.47 9.21 0.50
CA SER A 57 -5.49 10.17 0.09
C SER A 57 -5.22 10.69 -1.32
N GLY A 58 -6.26 11.12 -2.02
CA GLY A 58 -6.16 11.70 -3.34
C GLY A 58 -5.13 12.84 -3.39
N GLN A 59 -4.28 12.81 -4.39
CA GLN A 59 -3.25 13.81 -4.64
C GLN A 59 -3.63 14.67 -5.83
N LEU A 60 -3.73 15.96 -5.57
CA LEU A 60 -3.94 17.01 -6.56
C LEU A 60 -2.60 17.63 -6.96
N GLY A 61 -2.43 17.94 -8.22
CA GLY A 61 -1.22 18.59 -8.75
C GLY A 61 -1.26 20.12 -8.72
N LEU A 62 -1.77 20.73 -7.65
CA LEU A 62 -2.07 22.16 -7.61
C LEU A 62 -0.86 23.07 -7.35
N SER A 63 0.29 22.52 -6.95
CA SER A 63 1.52 23.30 -6.73
C SER A 63 2.33 23.42 -8.03
N GLY A 64 2.42 24.62 -8.58
CA GLY A 64 3.22 24.91 -9.75
C GLY A 64 2.43 25.22 -11.02
N GLU A 65 2.91 24.76 -12.16
CA GLU A 65 2.30 24.99 -13.47
C GLU A 65 0.97 24.25 -13.60
N ARG A 66 0.01 24.86 -14.28
CA ARG A 66 -1.33 24.31 -14.48
C ARG A 66 -1.43 23.57 -15.81
N GLY A 67 -2.30 22.58 -15.83
CA GLY A 67 -2.58 21.72 -16.98
C GLY A 67 -2.35 20.25 -16.69
N ILE A 68 -2.88 19.39 -17.56
CA ILE A 68 -2.94 17.95 -17.29
C ILE A 68 -1.56 17.32 -17.04
N GLN A 69 -0.55 17.64 -17.85
CA GLN A 69 0.76 17.03 -17.72
C GLN A 69 1.52 17.51 -16.47
N PRO A 70 1.67 18.83 -16.19
CA PRO A 70 2.35 19.28 -14.97
C PRO A 70 1.59 18.89 -13.71
N GLU A 71 0.24 18.94 -13.70
CA GLU A 71 -0.55 18.53 -12.55
C GLU A 71 -0.43 17.02 -12.30
N THR A 72 -0.41 16.18 -13.36
CA THR A 72 -0.17 14.75 -13.22
C THR A 72 1.22 14.47 -12.63
N ARG A 73 2.25 15.15 -13.11
CA ARG A 73 3.61 15.02 -12.58
C ARG A 73 3.65 15.37 -11.10
N THR A 74 3.09 16.49 -10.70
CA THR A 74 3.05 16.94 -9.31
C THR A 74 2.29 15.95 -8.41
N ALA A 75 1.14 15.43 -8.86
CA ALA A 75 0.38 14.43 -8.12
C ALA A 75 1.19 13.13 -7.93
N MET A 76 1.88 12.65 -8.97
CA MET A 76 2.72 11.45 -8.91
C MET A 76 3.94 11.63 -8.01
N GLU A 77 4.60 12.81 -8.03
CA GLU A 77 5.70 13.11 -7.11
C GLU A 77 5.23 13.17 -5.65
N ASN A 78 4.02 13.70 -5.40
CA ASN A 78 3.42 13.68 -4.07
C ASN A 78 3.16 12.24 -3.60
N ILE A 79 2.61 11.38 -4.46
CA ILE A 79 2.39 9.96 -4.16
C ILE A 79 3.73 9.29 -3.83
N LYS A 80 4.74 9.47 -4.69
CA LYS A 80 6.07 8.90 -4.49
C LYS A 80 6.66 9.30 -3.15
N ARG A 81 6.65 10.59 -2.82
CA ARG A 81 7.15 11.12 -1.54
C ARG A 81 6.40 10.50 -0.35
N LEU A 82 5.06 10.44 -0.39
CA LEU A 82 4.26 9.83 0.69
C LEU A 82 4.58 8.35 0.89
N LEU A 83 4.82 7.60 -0.19
CA LEU A 83 5.23 6.20 -0.13
C LEU A 83 6.61 6.08 0.56
N GLU A 84 7.60 6.85 0.11
CA GLU A 84 8.98 6.83 0.63
C GLU A 84 9.02 7.20 2.12
N GLU A 85 8.29 8.24 2.54
CA GLU A 85 8.16 8.66 3.94
C GLU A 85 7.55 7.55 4.84
N ASN A 86 6.85 6.58 4.25
CA ASN A 86 6.20 5.48 4.96
C ASN A 86 6.81 4.10 4.69
N GLY A 87 8.03 4.05 4.12
CA GLY A 87 8.80 2.82 3.93
C GLY A 87 8.36 1.98 2.72
N ALA A 88 7.59 2.58 1.79
CA ALA A 88 7.18 1.99 0.52
C ALA A 88 7.85 2.69 -0.67
N THR A 89 7.65 2.16 -1.85
CA THR A 89 8.13 2.72 -3.12
C THR A 89 7.03 2.64 -4.18
N MET A 90 7.25 3.23 -5.35
CA MET A 90 6.33 3.12 -6.48
C MET A 90 6.13 1.64 -6.92
N ASP A 91 7.13 0.79 -6.73
CA ASP A 91 7.04 -0.66 -7.03
C ASP A 91 6.14 -1.43 -6.04
N ASP A 92 5.78 -0.84 -4.91
CA ASP A 92 4.84 -1.42 -3.93
C ASP A 92 3.38 -1.04 -4.21
N VAL A 93 3.13 -0.14 -5.18
CA VAL A 93 1.77 0.30 -5.54
C VAL A 93 1.03 -0.83 -6.27
N VAL A 94 -0.16 -1.18 -5.76
CA VAL A 94 -0.97 -2.28 -6.30
C VAL A 94 -2.24 -1.79 -7.01
N LYS A 95 -2.73 -0.60 -6.66
CA LYS A 95 -3.95 -0.02 -7.25
C LYS A 95 -3.87 1.50 -7.26
N CYS A 96 -4.35 2.12 -8.36
CA CYS A 96 -4.65 3.54 -8.39
C CYS A 96 -6.03 3.81 -8.99
N THR A 97 -6.66 4.91 -8.56
CA THR A 97 -7.82 5.52 -9.22
C THR A 97 -7.43 6.90 -9.71
N VAL A 98 -7.76 7.21 -10.94
CA VAL A 98 -7.50 8.51 -11.57
C VAL A 98 -8.83 9.20 -11.87
N PHE A 99 -9.00 10.38 -11.33
CA PHE A 99 -10.11 11.27 -11.63
C PHE A 99 -9.63 12.37 -12.57
N LEU A 100 -10.36 12.61 -13.65
CA LEU A 100 -10.03 13.60 -14.68
C LEU A 100 -11.14 14.65 -14.76
N ALA A 101 -10.77 15.91 -14.92
CA ALA A 101 -11.73 16.98 -15.20
C ALA A 101 -12.30 16.86 -16.63
N ASP A 102 -11.51 16.30 -17.55
CA ASP A 102 -11.88 16.05 -18.93
C ASP A 102 -11.26 14.74 -19.41
N PHE A 103 -12.09 13.79 -19.85
CA PHE A 103 -11.58 12.50 -20.32
C PHE A 103 -10.79 12.60 -21.63
N ALA A 104 -10.94 13.68 -22.40
CA ALA A 104 -10.12 13.93 -23.57
C ALA A 104 -8.61 14.05 -23.24
N GLU A 105 -8.28 14.40 -22.00
CA GLU A 105 -6.90 14.51 -21.52
C GLU A 105 -6.27 13.19 -21.04
N TRP A 106 -7.03 12.07 -21.11
CA TRP A 106 -6.58 10.74 -20.65
C TRP A 106 -5.25 10.32 -21.30
N GLY A 107 -5.03 10.60 -22.59
CA GLY A 107 -3.79 10.30 -23.31
C GLY A 107 -2.61 11.06 -22.73
N ALA A 108 -2.74 12.37 -22.61
CA ALA A 108 -1.69 13.27 -22.09
C ALA A 108 -1.36 12.99 -20.62
N MET A 109 -2.36 12.61 -19.80
CA MET A 109 -2.14 12.13 -18.44
C MET A 109 -1.31 10.85 -18.42
N ASN A 110 -1.62 9.87 -19.29
CA ASN A 110 -0.91 8.59 -19.34
C ASN A 110 0.57 8.73 -19.73
N GLU A 111 0.93 9.68 -20.60
CA GLU A 111 2.32 9.95 -20.97
C GLU A 111 3.18 10.28 -19.74
N ILE A 112 2.61 10.96 -18.75
CA ILE A 112 3.28 11.32 -17.49
C ILE A 112 3.17 10.21 -16.45
N TYR A 113 2.01 9.56 -16.34
CA TYR A 113 1.72 8.54 -15.32
C TYR A 113 2.54 7.25 -15.54
N ALA A 114 2.59 6.74 -16.78
CA ALA A 114 3.12 5.41 -17.05
C ALA A 114 4.60 5.21 -16.69
N PRO A 115 5.51 6.18 -16.86
CA PRO A 115 6.92 6.05 -16.51
C PRO A 115 7.18 5.80 -15.02
N TYR A 116 6.26 6.15 -14.12
CA TYR A 116 6.41 5.87 -12.69
C TYR A 116 6.32 4.39 -12.33
N PHE A 117 5.79 3.54 -13.21
CA PHE A 117 5.54 2.12 -12.99
C PHE A 117 6.33 1.26 -13.99
N ALA A 118 7.66 1.32 -13.89
CA ALA A 118 8.56 0.65 -14.83
C ALA A 118 8.62 -0.87 -14.65
N LYS A 119 8.52 -1.37 -13.41
CA LYS A 119 8.60 -2.82 -13.10
C LYS A 119 7.23 -3.48 -13.07
N HIS A 120 6.31 -2.93 -12.28
CA HIS A 120 4.98 -3.48 -12.08
C HIS A 120 3.95 -2.40 -12.35
N ARG A 121 2.93 -2.71 -13.12
CA ARG A 121 1.82 -1.80 -13.38
C ARG A 121 0.69 -2.09 -12.40
N PRO A 122 0.29 -1.11 -11.55
CA PRO A 122 -0.83 -1.32 -10.65
C PRO A 122 -2.14 -1.51 -11.42
N ALA A 123 -3.09 -2.22 -10.83
CA ALA A 123 -4.46 -2.19 -11.31
C ALA A 123 -4.96 -0.73 -11.28
N ARG A 124 -5.69 -0.30 -12.33
CA ARG A 124 -6.13 1.09 -12.43
C ARG A 124 -7.57 1.22 -12.91
N SER A 125 -8.27 2.22 -12.37
CA SER A 125 -9.49 2.78 -12.96
C SER A 125 -9.24 4.27 -13.30
N ALA A 126 -9.87 4.78 -14.35
CA ALA A 126 -9.83 6.19 -14.69
C ALA A 126 -11.24 6.63 -15.10
N VAL A 127 -11.71 7.74 -14.53
CA VAL A 127 -13.06 8.28 -14.76
C VAL A 127 -13.01 9.79 -14.88
N ALA A 128 -13.92 10.36 -15.67
CA ALA A 128 -14.16 11.79 -15.65
C ALA A 128 -15.13 12.15 -14.52
N VAL A 129 -14.93 13.30 -13.90
CA VAL A 129 -15.77 13.86 -12.83
C VAL A 129 -16.24 15.26 -13.18
N SER A 130 -17.33 15.71 -12.56
CA SER A 130 -17.90 17.03 -12.82
C SER A 130 -17.07 18.20 -12.30
N GLY A 131 -16.10 17.94 -11.40
CA GLY A 131 -15.22 18.97 -10.84
C GLY A 131 -14.35 18.40 -9.73
N MET A 132 -13.24 19.08 -9.45
CA MET A 132 -12.29 18.76 -8.39
C MET A 132 -11.89 20.03 -7.63
N ALA A 133 -11.39 19.84 -6.40
CA ALA A 133 -10.93 20.95 -5.58
C ALA A 133 -9.87 21.78 -6.31
N GLY A 134 -9.95 23.10 -6.17
CA GLY A 134 -9.00 24.02 -6.79
C GLY A 134 -9.02 24.02 -8.34
N ASN A 135 -10.08 23.54 -8.97
CA ASN A 135 -10.18 23.34 -10.41
C ASN A 135 -9.00 22.51 -10.98
N ALA A 136 -8.60 21.46 -10.23
CA ALA A 136 -7.56 20.56 -10.69
C ALA A 136 -7.99 19.81 -11.96
N ARG A 137 -7.02 19.53 -12.84
CA ARG A 137 -7.25 18.72 -14.06
C ARG A 137 -7.23 17.24 -13.76
N VAL A 138 -6.53 16.83 -12.68
CA VAL A 138 -6.37 15.45 -12.27
C VAL A 138 -6.26 15.32 -10.76
N GLU A 139 -6.84 14.26 -10.23
CA GLU A 139 -6.60 13.74 -8.88
C GLU A 139 -6.26 12.26 -8.98
N ILE A 140 -5.26 11.81 -8.22
CA ILE A 140 -4.84 10.41 -8.23
C ILE A 140 -4.76 9.92 -6.79
N GLU A 141 -5.46 8.83 -6.50
CA GLU A 141 -5.31 8.08 -5.26
C GLU A 141 -4.67 6.72 -5.54
N CYS A 142 -3.84 6.23 -4.64
CA CYS A 142 -3.20 4.92 -4.79
C CYS A 142 -3.23 4.13 -3.48
N MET A 143 -3.15 2.82 -3.61
CA MET A 143 -2.93 1.87 -2.53
C MET A 143 -1.61 1.14 -2.80
N ALA A 144 -0.82 0.95 -1.74
CA ALA A 144 0.42 0.18 -1.81
C ALA A 144 0.44 -0.91 -0.75
N VAL A 145 1.13 -2.02 -1.03
CA VAL A 145 1.41 -3.09 -0.09
C VAL A 145 2.92 -3.15 0.10
N ILE A 146 3.40 -2.77 1.29
CA ILE A 146 4.83 -2.73 1.61
C ILE A 146 5.42 -4.12 1.42
N GLY A 147 6.43 -4.24 0.57
CA GLY A 147 7.05 -5.50 0.20
C GLY A 147 6.52 -6.13 -1.10
N ALA A 148 5.46 -5.58 -1.71
CA ALA A 148 4.93 -6.08 -2.99
C ALA A 148 5.97 -6.04 -4.12
N ARG A 149 6.93 -5.11 -4.08
CA ARG A 149 8.06 -5.04 -5.01
C ARG A 149 8.91 -6.32 -5.10
N ASN A 150 8.80 -7.20 -4.09
CA ASN A 150 9.51 -8.49 -4.04
C ASN A 150 8.65 -9.65 -4.58
N ALA A 151 7.41 -9.40 -4.99
CA ALA A 151 6.58 -10.43 -5.60
C ALA A 151 7.20 -10.89 -6.93
N PRO A 152 7.14 -12.21 -7.23
CA PRO A 152 7.58 -12.69 -8.54
C PRO A 152 6.72 -12.05 -9.65
N ALA A 153 7.35 -11.72 -10.76
CA ALA A 153 6.63 -11.38 -11.99
C ALA A 153 6.15 -12.68 -12.65
N ASP A 154 4.93 -12.71 -13.13
CA ASP A 154 4.37 -13.82 -13.93
C ASP A 154 4.95 -13.82 -15.33
#